data_21313b64dc290233746cbc658446524e
#
_entry.id   21313b64dc290233746cbc658446524e
#
_cell.length_a   1.000
_cell.length_b   1.000
_cell.length_c   1.000
_cell.angle_alpha   90.00
_cell.angle_beta   90.00
_cell.angle_gamma   90.00
#
_symmetry.space_group_name_H-M   'P 1'
#
loop_
_entity.id
_entity.type
_entity.pdbx_description
1 polymer ?
#
loop_
_entity_poly.entity_id
_entity_poly.type
_entity_poly.pdbx_seq_one_letter_code
_entity_poly.pdbx_strand_id
1 'polypeptide(L)'
;MTPKRMNREHFPHWPAGLPHTLTTPQTTLVANLDISAIRYPEKTALIFFGQQITYRGLKAEVDLLAGYLQQCGVRRGDRVLLQMQNSPQFVIAFYAILRADAIVVPVNPMLLTDELRHTVEDSGAEIALSSQELLPQISPLLGETDLRRIVVACYSDYLSEMDADAPSWVCAPRQPLHDDRLTAWSDAIAQGLSPTTALAGQDDLACMPYTSGTTGRPKGCMHTHSAVMYNAMSGAMWAGAGSPDHIVLLSLPLFHVTGMQISMNTAIYAGATLIIMPRWDRDLAGRLITKHKVTSWTSIPTMMIDFLSNPNLAEYDITSLKRVSGGGAAMPAAIAQKLLDMTGLRYMEGYGLSETIATSHSNPVQRLKQQCLGIPIFGVDSRVIDPETHRELPANEIGEIIIHGPQVMVGYWRDEQKTREAFIELDGKKFFRSGDLGYRDDEGFFFFTDRLKRMINASGYKVWPAEVEAMMYKHSEIQECCIIATQDDYRGETVKAVVVKKPGSNISGESLMEWARTQMAAYKVPRVVSFVDELPKSATGKVMWRQLQEAERAL
;
A
#
# COMPACT_ATOMS: atom_id res chain seq x y z
N MET A 1 -21.52 -22.07 -24.86
CA MET A 1 -20.56 -21.02 -25.21
C MET A 1 -19.22 -21.38 -24.58
N THR A 2 -18.20 -21.65 -25.38
CA THR A 2 -16.84 -21.93 -24.90
C THR A 2 -16.32 -20.69 -24.19
N PRO A 3 -15.79 -20.77 -22.95
CA PRO A 3 -15.22 -19.60 -22.31
C PRO A 3 -14.07 -19.07 -23.16
N LYS A 4 -14.18 -17.82 -23.63
CA LYS A 4 -13.13 -17.16 -24.38
C LYS A 4 -11.87 -17.07 -23.52
N ARG A 5 -10.74 -17.34 -24.13
CA ARG A 5 -9.43 -17.60 -23.52
C ARG A 5 -8.96 -16.45 -22.62
N MET A 6 -8.57 -16.78 -21.36
CA MET A 6 -7.58 -16.00 -20.62
C MET A 6 -6.36 -15.77 -21.51
N ASN A 7 -5.85 -14.55 -21.51
CA ASN A 7 -4.56 -14.26 -22.15
C ASN A 7 -3.46 -15.08 -21.45
N ARG A 8 -2.73 -15.93 -22.16
CA ARG A 8 -1.80 -16.92 -21.60
C ARG A 8 -0.37 -16.73 -22.06
N GLU A 9 -0.08 -15.61 -22.72
CA GLU A 9 1.25 -15.33 -23.29
C GLU A 9 2.33 -15.29 -22.21
N HIS A 10 1.98 -14.93 -20.97
CA HIS A 10 2.89 -14.93 -19.83
C HIS A 10 3.17 -16.31 -19.22
N PHE A 11 2.42 -17.36 -19.56
CA PHE A 11 2.59 -18.68 -18.96
C PHE A 11 3.97 -19.33 -19.21
N PRO A 12 4.66 -19.13 -20.34
CA PRO A 12 6.04 -19.59 -20.49
C PRO A 12 7.03 -18.99 -19.48
N HIS A 13 6.66 -17.85 -18.86
CA HIS A 13 7.47 -17.13 -17.87
C HIS A 13 6.97 -17.34 -16.43
N TRP A 14 5.93 -18.18 -16.27
CA TRP A 14 5.35 -18.49 -14.96
C TRP A 14 6.39 -19.13 -14.03
N PRO A 15 6.38 -18.81 -12.71
CA PRO A 15 7.30 -19.44 -11.77
C PRO A 15 7.15 -20.97 -11.80
N ALA A 16 8.27 -21.66 -11.99
CA ALA A 16 8.30 -23.12 -12.13
C ALA A 16 7.72 -23.81 -10.89
N GLY A 17 6.87 -24.81 -11.10
CA GLY A 17 6.25 -25.59 -10.03
C GLY A 17 5.06 -24.94 -9.35
N LEU A 18 4.69 -23.70 -9.70
CA LEU A 18 3.49 -23.06 -9.17
C LEU A 18 2.26 -23.34 -10.04
N PRO A 19 1.07 -23.58 -9.45
CA PRO A 19 -0.18 -23.68 -10.19
C PRO A 19 -0.58 -22.31 -10.78
N HIS A 20 -1.39 -22.27 -11.83
CA HIS A 20 -1.89 -21.01 -12.40
C HIS A 20 -3.05 -20.39 -11.62
N THR A 21 -3.71 -21.18 -10.79
CA THR A 21 -4.82 -20.75 -9.94
C THR A 21 -4.65 -21.32 -8.54
N LEU A 22 -5.23 -20.67 -7.55
CA LEU A 22 -5.24 -21.12 -6.16
C LEU A 22 -6.65 -21.46 -5.72
N THR A 23 -6.78 -22.47 -4.88
CA THR A 23 -8.01 -22.75 -4.14
C THR A 23 -7.94 -22.02 -2.80
N THR A 24 -8.81 -21.04 -2.61
CA THR A 24 -8.86 -20.28 -1.36
C THR A 24 -9.50 -21.10 -0.26
N PRO A 25 -8.92 -21.15 0.96
CA PRO A 25 -9.60 -21.74 2.11
C PRO A 25 -10.94 -21.08 2.37
N GLN A 26 -11.98 -21.90 2.62
CA GLN A 26 -13.34 -21.41 2.88
C GLN A 26 -13.50 -21.01 4.35
N THR A 27 -12.75 -20.00 4.78
CA THR A 27 -12.73 -19.52 6.16
C THR A 27 -12.40 -18.02 6.20
N THR A 28 -12.46 -17.43 7.38
CA THR A 28 -12.06 -16.03 7.59
C THR A 28 -10.54 -15.88 7.68
N LEU A 29 -10.05 -14.67 7.49
CA LEU A 29 -8.62 -14.35 7.59
C LEU A 29 -8.03 -14.67 8.97
N VAL A 30 -8.85 -14.63 10.02
CA VAL A 30 -8.44 -14.93 11.40
C VAL A 30 -7.87 -16.35 11.53
N ALA A 31 -8.36 -17.30 10.73
CA ALA A 31 -7.87 -18.68 10.74
C ALA A 31 -6.35 -18.76 10.45
N ASN A 32 -5.76 -17.80 9.74
CA ASN A 32 -4.32 -17.78 9.51
C ASN A 32 -3.54 -17.62 10.81
N LEU A 33 -4.01 -16.74 11.70
CA LEU A 33 -3.41 -16.56 13.03
C LEU A 33 -3.62 -17.81 13.90
N ASP A 34 -4.84 -18.36 13.92
CA ASP A 34 -5.16 -19.56 14.68
C ASP A 34 -4.27 -20.75 14.27
N ILE A 35 -4.14 -20.99 12.97
CA ILE A 35 -3.32 -22.06 12.41
C ILE A 35 -1.84 -21.84 12.75
N SER A 36 -1.34 -20.62 12.60
CA SER A 36 0.06 -20.29 12.94
C SER A 36 0.32 -20.42 14.43
N ALA A 37 -0.63 -20.03 15.30
CA ALA A 37 -0.53 -20.22 16.74
C ALA A 37 -0.58 -21.70 17.17
N ILE A 38 -1.30 -22.56 16.44
CA ILE A 38 -1.31 -24.01 16.66
C ILE A 38 0.00 -24.64 16.18
N ARG A 39 0.50 -24.26 15.00
CA ARG A 39 1.71 -24.83 14.40
C ARG A 39 2.98 -24.39 15.12
N TYR A 40 3.05 -23.13 15.54
CA TYR A 40 4.27 -22.49 16.03
C TYR A 40 4.01 -21.69 17.33
N PRO A 41 3.43 -22.28 18.40
CA PRO A 41 2.94 -21.53 19.56
C PRO A 41 4.03 -20.69 20.23
N GLU A 42 5.23 -21.25 20.40
CA GLU A 42 6.34 -20.58 21.10
C GLU A 42 7.24 -19.76 20.17
N LYS A 43 6.98 -19.80 18.85
CA LYS A 43 7.75 -19.01 17.90
C LYS A 43 7.38 -17.54 18.02
N THR A 44 8.39 -16.67 17.97
CA THR A 44 8.19 -15.22 17.93
C THR A 44 7.45 -14.82 16.65
N ALA A 45 6.29 -14.22 16.83
CA ALA A 45 5.48 -13.64 15.75
C ALA A 45 5.88 -12.18 15.47
N LEU A 46 6.03 -11.38 16.54
CA LEU A 46 6.33 -9.95 16.45
C LEU A 46 7.54 -9.59 17.29
N ILE A 47 8.39 -8.71 16.77
CA ILE A 47 9.47 -8.05 17.52
C ILE A 47 9.31 -6.54 17.36
N PHE A 48 9.32 -5.84 18.50
CA PHE A 48 9.20 -4.39 18.57
C PHE A 48 10.16 -3.85 19.65
N PHE A 49 11.25 -3.23 19.27
CA PHE A 49 12.28 -2.67 20.16
C PHE A 49 12.64 -3.61 21.33
N GLY A 50 13.06 -4.83 21.02
CA GLY A 50 13.48 -5.83 21.99
C GLY A 50 12.34 -6.68 22.57
N GLN A 51 11.13 -6.17 22.65
CA GLN A 51 9.97 -6.97 23.06
C GLN A 51 9.61 -8.01 22.01
N GLN A 52 9.41 -9.25 22.46
CA GLN A 52 9.01 -10.37 21.61
C GLN A 52 7.63 -10.87 22.01
N ILE A 53 6.76 -11.07 21.04
CA ILE A 53 5.44 -11.65 21.22
C ILE A 53 5.38 -12.94 20.42
N THR A 54 5.09 -14.07 21.10
CA THR A 54 4.94 -15.36 20.42
C THR A 54 3.60 -15.46 19.69
N TYR A 55 3.43 -16.42 18.78
CA TYR A 55 2.14 -16.66 18.13
C TYR A 55 1.03 -16.98 19.13
N ARG A 56 1.33 -17.74 20.19
CA ARG A 56 0.40 -17.99 21.30
C ARG A 56 0.01 -16.70 22.01
N GLY A 57 0.99 -15.86 22.34
CA GLY A 57 0.76 -14.57 22.99
C GLY A 57 -0.06 -13.63 22.11
N LEU A 58 0.29 -13.52 20.83
CA LEU A 58 -0.44 -12.71 19.86
C LEU A 58 -1.91 -13.14 19.77
N LYS A 59 -2.17 -14.44 19.63
CA LYS A 59 -3.54 -14.97 19.59
C LYS A 59 -4.29 -14.67 20.88
N ALA A 60 -3.67 -14.84 22.02
CA ALA A 60 -4.31 -14.58 23.31
C ALA A 60 -4.73 -13.11 23.46
N GLU A 61 -3.87 -12.16 23.11
CA GLU A 61 -4.21 -10.74 23.16
C GLU A 61 -5.28 -10.35 22.14
N VAL A 62 -5.25 -10.94 20.95
CA VAL A 62 -6.30 -10.79 19.93
C VAL A 62 -7.66 -11.25 20.48
N ASP A 63 -7.72 -12.40 21.14
CA ASP A 63 -8.96 -12.93 21.73
C ASP A 63 -9.48 -12.02 22.84
N LEU A 64 -8.60 -11.54 23.75
CA LEU A 64 -8.99 -10.63 24.83
C LEU A 64 -9.56 -9.32 24.30
N LEU A 65 -8.90 -8.71 23.32
CA LEU A 65 -9.38 -7.46 22.73
C LEU A 65 -10.69 -7.66 21.95
N ALA A 66 -10.83 -8.78 21.25
CA ALA A 66 -12.07 -9.11 20.54
C ALA A 66 -13.25 -9.27 21.51
N GLY A 67 -13.07 -9.96 22.63
CA GLY A 67 -14.06 -10.07 23.69
C GLY A 67 -14.46 -8.70 24.24
N TYR A 68 -13.49 -7.80 24.44
CA TYR A 68 -13.78 -6.43 24.88
C TYR A 68 -14.57 -5.63 23.81
N LEU A 69 -14.22 -5.73 22.53
CA LEU A 69 -14.96 -5.07 21.46
C LEU A 69 -16.42 -5.55 21.41
N GLN A 70 -16.66 -6.85 21.54
CA GLN A 70 -18.01 -7.42 21.60
C GLN A 70 -18.78 -6.94 22.84
N GLN A 71 -18.14 -6.82 23.99
CA GLN A 71 -18.75 -6.21 25.19
C GLN A 71 -19.12 -4.74 24.95
N CYS A 72 -18.31 -3.99 24.18
CA CYS A 72 -18.64 -2.63 23.76
C CYS A 72 -19.79 -2.57 22.73
N GLY A 73 -20.34 -3.71 22.33
CA GLY A 73 -21.47 -3.81 21.42
C GLY A 73 -21.10 -3.98 19.94
N VAL A 74 -19.82 -4.23 19.61
CA VAL A 74 -19.39 -4.57 18.24
C VAL A 74 -20.04 -5.88 17.80
N ARG A 75 -20.61 -5.89 16.63
CA ARG A 75 -21.33 -7.02 16.02
C ARG A 75 -20.81 -7.29 14.60
N ARG A 76 -21.20 -8.44 14.07
CA ARG A 76 -20.88 -8.83 12.69
C ARG A 76 -21.27 -7.73 11.69
N GLY A 77 -20.29 -7.32 10.89
CA GLY A 77 -20.44 -6.31 9.85
C GLY A 77 -20.32 -4.87 10.32
N ASP A 78 -20.10 -4.62 11.62
CA ASP A 78 -19.79 -3.28 12.11
C ASP A 78 -18.38 -2.86 11.64
N ARG A 79 -18.21 -1.57 11.40
CA ARG A 79 -16.94 -0.97 11.00
C ARG A 79 -16.26 -0.44 12.24
N VAL A 80 -14.99 -0.83 12.42
CA VAL A 80 -14.15 -0.34 13.52
C VAL A 80 -12.94 0.36 12.92
N LEU A 81 -12.75 1.63 13.28
CA LEU A 81 -11.60 2.40 12.85
C LEU A 81 -10.32 1.92 13.52
N LEU A 82 -9.25 1.80 12.73
CA LEU A 82 -7.93 1.46 13.21
C LEU A 82 -6.94 2.55 12.76
N GLN A 83 -6.61 3.45 13.70
CA GLN A 83 -5.74 4.61 13.49
C GLN A 83 -4.52 4.52 14.40
N MET A 84 -3.46 3.90 13.92
CA MET A 84 -2.19 3.76 14.66
C MET A 84 -1.00 3.75 13.70
N GLN A 85 0.18 4.07 14.22
CA GLN A 85 1.44 3.74 13.55
C GLN A 85 1.67 2.22 13.58
N ASN A 86 2.63 1.74 12.79
CA ASN A 86 3.04 0.34 12.87
C ASN A 86 3.47 0.01 14.31
N SER A 87 2.82 -0.96 14.90
CA SER A 87 3.04 -1.37 16.29
C SER A 87 2.48 -2.78 16.51
N PRO A 88 2.83 -3.46 17.59
CA PRO A 88 2.16 -4.69 17.99
C PRO A 88 0.65 -4.49 18.16
N GLN A 89 0.25 -3.35 18.71
CA GLN A 89 -1.16 -3.01 18.91
C GLN A 89 -1.93 -2.91 17.60
N PHE A 90 -1.32 -2.41 16.51
CA PHE A 90 -1.97 -2.41 15.20
C PHE A 90 -2.29 -3.84 14.73
N VAL A 91 -1.31 -4.74 14.85
CA VAL A 91 -1.49 -6.15 14.42
C VAL A 91 -2.55 -6.84 15.27
N ILE A 92 -2.49 -6.67 16.61
CA ILE A 92 -3.48 -7.21 17.55
C ILE A 92 -4.87 -6.65 17.23
N ALA A 93 -5.00 -5.33 17.08
CA ALA A 93 -6.26 -4.67 16.76
C ALA A 93 -6.87 -5.15 15.44
N PHE A 94 -6.05 -5.27 14.39
CA PHE A 94 -6.50 -5.76 13.08
C PHE A 94 -7.17 -7.13 13.20
N TYR A 95 -6.50 -8.08 13.86
CA TYR A 95 -7.04 -9.42 14.03
C TYR A 95 -8.15 -9.49 15.08
N ALA A 96 -8.15 -8.63 16.10
CA ALA A 96 -9.22 -8.57 17.09
C ALA A 96 -10.54 -8.04 16.53
N ILE A 97 -10.48 -7.04 15.66
CA ILE A 97 -11.66 -6.54 14.93
C ILE A 97 -12.26 -7.66 14.09
N LEU A 98 -11.43 -8.39 13.32
CA LEU A 98 -11.88 -9.53 12.52
C LEU A 98 -12.42 -10.68 13.41
N ARG A 99 -11.81 -10.93 14.56
CA ARG A 99 -12.26 -11.95 15.54
C ARG A 99 -13.60 -11.59 16.16
N ALA A 100 -13.92 -10.31 16.25
CA ALA A 100 -15.22 -9.81 16.68
C ALA A 100 -16.26 -9.79 15.53
N ASP A 101 -15.97 -10.41 14.39
CA ASP A 101 -16.79 -10.44 13.17
C ASP A 101 -17.02 -9.05 12.54
N ALA A 102 -16.18 -8.07 12.85
CA ALA A 102 -16.28 -6.70 12.39
C ALA A 102 -15.33 -6.42 11.21
N ILE A 103 -15.54 -5.28 10.55
CA ILE A 103 -14.79 -4.82 9.39
C ILE A 103 -13.71 -3.85 9.84
N VAL A 104 -12.46 -4.11 9.48
CA VAL A 104 -11.34 -3.21 9.75
C VAL A 104 -11.41 -2.01 8.80
N VAL A 105 -11.43 -0.80 9.35
CA VAL A 105 -11.27 0.45 8.59
C VAL A 105 -9.92 1.06 8.94
N PRO A 106 -8.86 0.69 8.20
CA PRO A 106 -7.52 1.21 8.46
C PRO A 106 -7.42 2.67 8.01
N VAL A 107 -6.92 3.53 8.90
CA VAL A 107 -6.87 4.98 8.70
C VAL A 107 -5.43 5.47 8.75
N ASN A 108 -5.08 6.36 7.84
CA ASN A 108 -3.79 7.02 7.84
C ASN A 108 -3.63 7.86 9.12
N PRO A 109 -2.63 7.57 10.00
CA PRO A 109 -2.41 8.29 11.24
C PRO A 109 -1.99 9.76 11.05
N MET A 110 -1.67 10.18 9.83
CA MET A 110 -1.30 11.56 9.50
C MET A 110 -2.50 12.45 9.17
N LEU A 111 -3.72 11.90 9.07
CA LEU A 111 -4.92 12.68 8.80
C LEU A 111 -5.24 13.62 9.97
N LEU A 112 -5.59 14.84 9.64
CA LEU A 112 -6.09 15.81 10.59
C LEU A 112 -7.60 15.59 10.85
N THR A 113 -8.15 16.24 11.87
CA THR A 113 -9.53 16.03 12.33
C THR A 113 -10.57 16.16 11.21
N ASP A 114 -10.48 17.18 10.36
CA ASP A 114 -11.46 17.39 9.28
C ASP A 114 -11.38 16.31 8.17
N GLU A 115 -10.17 15.85 7.86
CA GLU A 115 -9.97 14.75 6.91
C GLU A 115 -10.47 13.43 7.48
N LEU A 116 -10.24 13.21 8.78
CA LEU A 116 -10.65 12.00 9.51
C LEU A 116 -12.18 11.96 9.66
N ARG A 117 -12.84 13.11 9.87
CA ARG A 117 -14.29 13.25 9.98
C ARG A 117 -15.01 12.56 8.82
N HIS A 118 -14.57 12.80 7.59
CA HIS A 118 -15.18 12.16 6.43
C HIS A 118 -15.14 10.64 6.52
N THR A 119 -14.01 10.06 6.93
CA THR A 119 -13.89 8.59 7.04
C THR A 119 -14.78 8.02 8.15
N VAL A 120 -14.90 8.74 9.29
CA VAL A 120 -15.79 8.34 10.40
C VAL A 120 -17.25 8.34 9.95
N GLU A 121 -17.71 9.44 9.37
CA GLU A 121 -19.10 9.62 8.93
C GLU A 121 -19.47 8.67 7.79
N ASP A 122 -18.61 8.54 6.78
CA ASP A 122 -18.87 7.67 5.63
C ASP A 122 -18.89 6.18 6.03
N SER A 123 -17.93 5.73 6.84
CA SER A 123 -17.90 4.36 7.34
C SER A 123 -19.05 4.07 8.32
N GLY A 124 -19.53 5.09 9.05
CA GLY A 124 -20.46 4.93 10.15
C GLY A 124 -19.85 4.10 11.29
N ALA A 125 -18.56 4.27 11.53
CA ALA A 125 -17.88 3.56 12.61
C ALA A 125 -18.21 4.20 13.96
N GLU A 126 -18.68 3.37 14.91
CA GLU A 126 -19.00 3.81 16.27
C GLU A 126 -17.85 3.64 17.25
N ILE A 127 -16.87 2.81 16.93
CA ILE A 127 -15.72 2.50 17.77
C ILE A 127 -14.43 2.69 16.97
N ALA A 128 -13.42 3.24 17.63
CA ALA A 128 -12.07 3.37 17.11
C ALA A 128 -11.04 2.75 18.04
N LEU A 129 -9.98 2.20 17.45
CA LEU A 129 -8.74 1.84 18.12
C LEU A 129 -7.68 2.83 17.64
N SER A 130 -7.17 3.67 18.55
CA SER A 130 -6.21 4.73 18.23
C SER A 130 -5.09 4.77 19.26
N SER A 131 -4.00 5.46 18.97
CA SER A 131 -2.92 5.66 19.94
C SER A 131 -3.05 7.00 20.64
N GLN A 132 -2.44 7.13 21.83
CA GLN A 132 -2.50 8.35 22.63
C GLN A 132 -1.94 9.57 21.89
N GLU A 133 -0.94 9.40 21.02
CA GLU A 133 -0.35 10.48 20.22
C GLU A 133 -1.34 11.07 19.19
N LEU A 134 -2.34 10.27 18.78
CA LEU A 134 -3.33 10.62 17.76
C LEU A 134 -4.67 11.08 18.37
N LEU A 135 -4.83 11.03 19.70
CA LEU A 135 -6.06 11.50 20.36
C LEU A 135 -6.44 12.93 20.01
N PRO A 136 -5.52 13.90 19.90
CA PRO A 136 -5.88 15.27 19.52
C PRO A 136 -6.62 15.36 18.18
N GLN A 137 -6.40 14.42 17.25
CA GLN A 137 -7.05 14.41 15.95
C GLN A 137 -8.40 13.69 15.96
N ILE A 138 -8.56 12.62 16.74
CA ILE A 138 -9.77 11.78 16.70
C ILE A 138 -10.76 12.10 17.82
N SER A 139 -10.30 12.48 19.01
CA SER A 139 -11.20 12.75 20.15
C SER A 139 -12.21 13.88 19.92
N PRO A 140 -11.93 14.95 19.14
CA PRO A 140 -12.94 15.95 18.82
C PRO A 140 -14.16 15.39 18.07
N LEU A 141 -14.02 14.23 17.41
CA LEU A 141 -15.11 13.59 16.67
C LEU A 141 -16.08 12.81 17.57
N LEU A 142 -15.72 12.57 18.85
CA LEU A 142 -16.60 11.93 19.83
C LEU A 142 -17.82 12.84 20.12
N GLY A 143 -19.01 12.32 19.81
CA GLY A 143 -20.27 13.03 20.03
C GLY A 143 -20.61 14.07 18.94
N GLU A 144 -19.69 14.35 18.00
CA GLU A 144 -19.96 15.14 16.79
C GLU A 144 -20.31 14.26 15.58
N THR A 145 -19.95 12.97 15.67
CA THR A 145 -20.23 11.91 14.69
C THR A 145 -20.84 10.71 15.39
N ASP A 146 -21.03 9.59 14.68
CA ASP A 146 -21.48 8.33 15.28
C ASP A 146 -20.42 7.69 16.20
N LEU A 147 -19.19 8.21 16.24
CA LEU A 147 -18.12 7.70 17.07
C LEU A 147 -18.45 7.91 18.56
N ARG A 148 -18.57 6.83 19.32
CA ARG A 148 -18.99 6.84 20.72
C ARG A 148 -17.93 6.34 21.70
N ARG A 149 -16.90 5.64 21.22
CA ARG A 149 -15.82 5.09 22.05
C ARG A 149 -14.50 4.98 21.32
N ILE A 150 -13.41 5.27 22.02
CA ILE A 150 -12.05 5.05 21.53
C ILE A 150 -11.29 4.19 22.53
N VAL A 151 -10.68 3.09 22.07
CA VAL A 151 -9.66 2.34 22.82
C VAL A 151 -8.30 2.94 22.50
N VAL A 152 -7.60 3.37 23.54
CA VAL A 152 -6.39 4.18 23.43
C VAL A 152 -5.16 3.33 23.73
N ALA A 153 -4.35 3.09 22.71
CA ALA A 153 -3.08 2.38 22.84
C ALA A 153 -1.93 3.32 23.23
N CYS A 154 -1.01 2.81 24.02
CA CYS A 154 0.27 3.44 24.34
C CYS A 154 1.39 2.52 23.88
N TYR A 155 2.27 3.00 22.98
CA TYR A 155 3.29 2.14 22.39
C TYR A 155 4.32 1.63 23.41
N SER A 156 4.60 2.43 24.45
CA SER A 156 5.53 2.03 25.52
C SER A 156 5.05 0.84 26.35
N ASP A 157 3.76 0.47 26.27
CA ASP A 157 3.23 -0.74 26.90
C ASP A 157 3.85 -2.03 26.33
N TYR A 158 4.39 -1.94 25.12
CA TYR A 158 5.02 -3.05 24.41
C TYR A 158 6.54 -2.85 24.27
N LEU A 159 7.16 -2.19 25.23
CA LEU A 159 8.60 -2.12 25.37
C LEU A 159 9.02 -2.95 26.60
N SER A 160 9.99 -3.84 26.44
CA SER A 160 10.48 -4.66 27.56
C SER A 160 11.40 -3.89 28.51
N GLU A 161 12.22 -3.03 27.91
CA GLU A 161 13.17 -2.11 28.57
C GLU A 161 13.36 -0.91 27.65
N MET A 162 14.05 0.14 28.13
CA MET A 162 14.42 1.24 27.25
C MET A 162 15.42 0.74 26.20
N ASP A 163 14.94 0.39 25.01
CA ASP A 163 15.78 0.11 23.85
C ASP A 163 16.28 1.44 23.29
N ALA A 164 17.61 1.57 23.15
CA ALA A 164 18.23 2.81 22.65
C ALA A 164 17.79 3.17 21.21
N ASP A 165 17.28 2.19 20.47
CA ASP A 165 16.74 2.39 19.12
C ASP A 165 15.31 2.91 19.10
N ALA A 166 14.58 2.85 20.23
CA ALA A 166 13.19 3.30 20.29
C ALA A 166 13.10 4.84 20.29
N PRO A 167 12.37 5.44 19.34
CA PRO A 167 12.16 6.89 19.32
C PRO A 167 11.47 7.39 20.59
N SER A 168 11.77 8.60 21.03
CA SER A 168 11.22 9.20 22.25
C SER A 168 9.69 9.18 22.30
N TRP A 169 9.01 9.38 21.17
CA TRP A 169 7.55 9.35 21.10
C TRP A 169 6.97 7.93 21.27
N VAL A 170 7.72 6.88 20.95
CA VAL A 170 7.35 5.47 21.25
C VAL A 170 7.52 5.18 22.73
N CYS A 171 8.54 5.77 23.36
CA CYS A 171 8.82 5.63 24.79
C CYS A 171 7.92 6.52 25.67
N ALA A 172 7.05 7.33 25.09
CA ALA A 172 6.20 8.23 25.85
C ALA A 172 5.35 7.45 26.87
N PRO A 173 5.31 7.87 28.17
CA PRO A 173 4.53 7.18 29.18
C PRO A 173 3.03 7.35 28.93
N ARG A 174 2.23 6.44 29.50
CA ARG A 174 0.77 6.54 29.47
C ARG A 174 0.31 7.88 30.04
N GLN A 175 -0.62 8.49 29.35
CA GLN A 175 -1.29 9.72 29.79
C GLN A 175 -2.65 9.37 30.42
N PRO A 176 -3.06 10.10 31.47
CA PRO A 176 -4.39 9.94 32.04
C PRO A 176 -5.48 10.23 31.01
N LEU A 177 -6.51 9.41 30.99
CA LEU A 177 -7.71 9.62 30.17
C LEU A 177 -8.79 10.25 31.06
N HIS A 178 -9.38 11.37 30.61
CA HIS A 178 -10.33 12.17 31.38
C HIS A 178 -11.75 12.15 30.82
N ASP A 179 -12.04 11.26 29.86
CA ASP A 179 -13.36 11.09 29.23
C ASP A 179 -13.78 9.64 29.32
N ASP A 180 -14.98 9.37 29.84
CA ASP A 180 -15.52 8.02 30.03
C ASP A 180 -15.72 7.24 28.71
N ARG A 181 -15.67 7.94 27.58
CA ARG A 181 -15.71 7.36 26.24
C ARG A 181 -14.33 6.85 25.77
N LEU A 182 -13.27 7.18 26.50
CA LEU A 182 -11.92 6.70 26.27
C LEU A 182 -11.61 5.53 27.21
N THR A 183 -11.05 4.45 26.68
CA THR A 183 -10.63 3.30 27.49
C THR A 183 -9.16 3.01 27.17
N ALA A 184 -8.31 2.92 28.20
CA ALA A 184 -6.93 2.53 27.98
C ALA A 184 -6.86 1.09 27.45
N TRP A 185 -5.95 0.86 26.52
CA TRP A 185 -5.70 -0.48 25.92
C TRP A 185 -5.47 -1.54 26.99
N SER A 186 -4.62 -1.24 27.96
CA SER A 186 -4.33 -2.14 29.08
C SER A 186 -5.57 -2.50 29.89
N ASP A 187 -6.48 -1.53 30.10
CA ASP A 187 -7.69 -1.76 30.87
C ASP A 187 -8.69 -2.62 30.09
N ALA A 188 -8.74 -2.44 28.77
CA ALA A 188 -9.53 -3.29 27.88
C ALA A 188 -9.05 -4.77 27.94
N ILE A 189 -7.74 -4.98 27.83
CA ILE A 189 -7.12 -6.33 27.90
C ILE A 189 -7.27 -6.94 29.31
N ALA A 190 -7.09 -6.13 30.38
CA ALA A 190 -7.16 -6.60 31.76
C ALA A 190 -8.55 -7.11 32.18
N GLN A 191 -9.61 -6.82 31.41
CA GLN A 191 -10.94 -7.39 31.70
C GLN A 191 -11.00 -8.91 31.46
N GLY A 192 -10.03 -9.50 30.79
CA GLY A 192 -9.93 -10.96 30.63
C GLY A 192 -11.09 -11.59 29.84
N LEU A 193 -11.71 -10.83 28.92
CA LEU A 193 -12.90 -11.26 28.19
C LEU A 193 -12.50 -12.19 27.03
N SER A 194 -13.32 -13.22 26.81
CA SER A 194 -13.17 -14.12 25.66
C SER A 194 -14.20 -13.77 24.58
N PRO A 195 -13.83 -13.87 23.31
CA PRO A 195 -14.78 -13.63 22.23
C PRO A 195 -15.84 -14.75 22.17
N THR A 196 -17.01 -14.40 21.67
CA THR A 196 -18.05 -15.38 21.34
C THR A 196 -17.66 -16.19 20.11
N THR A 197 -18.39 -17.25 19.82
CA THR A 197 -18.20 -18.02 18.58
C THR A 197 -18.37 -17.12 17.36
N ALA A 198 -17.37 -17.17 16.45
CA ALA A 198 -17.37 -16.39 15.23
C ALA A 198 -18.56 -16.79 14.32
N LEU A 199 -19.21 -15.78 13.74
CA LEU A 199 -20.35 -15.91 12.83
C LEU A 199 -19.99 -15.53 11.38
N ALA A 200 -18.88 -14.80 11.19
CA ALA A 200 -18.43 -14.38 9.87
C ALA A 200 -17.95 -15.56 9.02
N GLY A 201 -18.23 -15.49 7.73
CA GLY A 201 -17.76 -16.42 6.72
C GLY A 201 -16.81 -15.75 5.72
N GLN A 202 -16.34 -16.52 4.75
CA GLN A 202 -15.40 -16.06 3.72
C GLN A 202 -15.91 -14.89 2.88
N ASP A 203 -17.23 -14.79 2.70
CA ASP A 203 -17.88 -13.79 1.85
C ASP A 203 -18.25 -12.50 2.61
N ASP A 204 -18.10 -12.49 3.93
CA ASP A 204 -18.24 -11.27 4.73
C ASP A 204 -17.07 -10.31 4.46
N LEU A 205 -17.31 -9.02 4.66
CA LEU A 205 -16.27 -8.00 4.52
C LEU A 205 -15.26 -8.13 5.66
N ALA A 206 -13.98 -8.15 5.30
CA ALA A 206 -12.86 -8.18 6.24
C ALA A 206 -12.29 -6.78 6.49
N CYS A 207 -12.05 -6.02 5.43
CA CYS A 207 -11.47 -4.69 5.56
C CYS A 207 -11.96 -3.73 4.47
N MET A 208 -11.87 -2.45 4.80
CA MET A 208 -12.32 -1.36 3.96
C MET A 208 -11.30 -0.22 3.98
N PRO A 209 -10.14 -0.39 3.27
CA PRO A 209 -9.18 0.68 3.12
C PRO A 209 -9.76 1.83 2.29
N TYR A 210 -9.52 3.07 2.73
CA TYR A 210 -9.93 4.26 2.00
C TYR A 210 -8.88 4.70 1.00
N THR A 211 -9.32 4.93 -0.25
CA THR A 211 -8.46 5.46 -1.32
C THR A 211 -8.78 6.92 -1.56
N SER A 212 -7.75 7.74 -1.76
CA SER A 212 -7.88 9.17 -2.07
C SER A 212 -8.58 9.44 -3.39
N GLY A 213 -9.05 8.41 -4.09
CA GLY A 213 -9.82 8.50 -5.32
C GLY A 213 -9.28 9.56 -6.31
N THR A 214 -9.44 9.33 -7.60
CA THR A 214 -9.01 10.32 -8.60
C THR A 214 -9.95 11.52 -8.73
N THR A 215 -11.04 11.62 -7.94
CA THR A 215 -12.15 12.57 -8.19
C THR A 215 -12.72 13.25 -6.95
N GLY A 216 -12.03 13.30 -5.83
CA GLY A 216 -12.56 14.00 -4.65
C GLY A 216 -12.35 13.24 -3.34
N ARG A 217 -13.39 13.16 -2.51
CA ARG A 217 -13.34 12.55 -1.17
C ARG A 217 -12.88 11.09 -1.22
N PRO A 218 -12.11 10.63 -0.23
CA PRO A 218 -11.71 9.23 -0.10
C PRO A 218 -12.92 8.28 -0.09
N LYS A 219 -12.75 7.06 -0.66
CA LYS A 219 -13.80 6.05 -0.75
C LYS A 219 -13.33 4.75 -0.13
N GLY A 220 -14.20 4.08 0.60
CA GLY A 220 -13.93 2.77 1.20
C GLY A 220 -14.00 1.65 0.15
N CYS A 221 -12.90 0.95 -0.07
CA CYS A 221 -12.85 -0.24 -0.95
C CYS A 221 -13.27 -1.48 -0.15
N MET A 222 -14.39 -2.11 -0.51
CA MET A 222 -14.94 -3.26 0.20
C MET A 222 -14.23 -4.56 -0.19
N HIS A 223 -13.54 -5.21 0.76
CA HIS A 223 -12.87 -6.50 0.54
C HIS A 223 -13.41 -7.58 1.47
N THR A 224 -13.77 -8.72 0.89
CA THR A 224 -14.20 -9.91 1.63
C THR A 224 -12.99 -10.62 2.27
N HIS A 225 -13.26 -11.46 3.27
CA HIS A 225 -12.23 -12.35 3.83
C HIS A 225 -11.58 -13.22 2.75
N SER A 226 -12.37 -13.72 1.81
CA SER A 226 -11.87 -14.52 0.68
C SER A 226 -10.88 -13.75 -0.20
N ALA A 227 -11.17 -12.49 -0.54
CA ALA A 227 -10.28 -11.65 -1.36
C ALA A 227 -8.94 -11.37 -0.64
N VAL A 228 -9.01 -11.01 0.65
CA VAL A 228 -7.82 -10.74 1.48
C VAL A 228 -6.99 -12.01 1.69
N MET A 229 -7.65 -13.14 1.97
CA MET A 229 -7.02 -14.47 2.10
C MET A 229 -6.31 -14.89 0.82
N TYR A 230 -6.98 -14.71 -0.33
CA TYR A 230 -6.41 -15.06 -1.63
C TYR A 230 -5.10 -14.31 -1.90
N ASN A 231 -5.07 -13.02 -1.61
CA ASN A 231 -3.88 -12.21 -1.84
C ASN A 231 -2.75 -12.54 -0.84
N ALA A 232 -3.06 -12.82 0.45
CA ALA A 232 -2.07 -13.27 1.44
C ALA A 232 -1.41 -14.60 1.03
N MET A 233 -2.24 -15.56 0.59
CA MET A 233 -1.79 -16.86 0.09
C MET A 233 -0.95 -16.71 -1.20
N SER A 234 -1.40 -15.85 -2.13
CA SER A 234 -0.67 -15.54 -3.37
C SER A 234 0.71 -14.97 -3.07
N GLY A 235 0.81 -14.01 -2.15
CA GLY A 235 2.07 -13.41 -1.71
C GLY A 235 3.01 -14.44 -1.09
N ALA A 236 2.49 -15.36 -0.28
CA ALA A 236 3.27 -16.43 0.32
C ALA A 236 3.84 -17.41 -0.73
N MET A 237 3.07 -17.72 -1.75
CA MET A 237 3.48 -18.71 -2.76
C MET A 237 4.36 -18.13 -3.88
N TRP A 238 4.05 -16.92 -4.36
CA TRP A 238 4.65 -16.37 -5.59
C TRP A 238 6.16 -16.27 -5.56
N ALA A 239 6.72 -15.81 -4.47
CA ALA A 239 8.16 -15.57 -4.37
C ALA A 239 8.83 -16.43 -3.28
N GLY A 240 8.21 -17.54 -2.89
CA GLY A 240 8.71 -18.35 -1.79
C GLY A 240 8.64 -17.65 -0.43
N ALA A 241 7.78 -16.62 -0.30
CA ALA A 241 7.60 -15.86 0.94
C ALA A 241 6.87 -16.65 2.04
N GLY A 242 6.39 -17.84 1.73
CA GLY A 242 5.59 -18.68 2.62
C GLY A 242 6.38 -19.54 3.60
N SER A 243 7.68 -19.30 3.80
CA SER A 243 8.44 -20.02 4.82
C SER A 243 8.22 -19.42 6.22
N PRO A 244 7.97 -20.26 7.24
CA PRO A 244 7.96 -19.80 8.61
C PRO A 244 9.33 -19.26 9.07
N ASP A 245 10.43 -19.65 8.41
CA ASP A 245 11.79 -19.22 8.76
C ASP A 245 12.13 -17.82 8.25
N HIS A 246 11.20 -17.16 7.54
CA HIS A 246 11.40 -15.78 7.16
C HIS A 246 11.31 -14.82 8.35
N ILE A 247 12.22 -13.86 8.34
CA ILE A 247 12.22 -12.69 9.22
C ILE A 247 11.97 -11.48 8.32
N VAL A 248 10.81 -10.85 8.50
CA VAL A 248 10.30 -9.81 7.60
C VAL A 248 10.46 -8.45 8.25
N LEU A 249 11.13 -7.50 7.60
CA LEU A 249 11.12 -6.09 8.01
C LEU A 249 9.81 -5.44 7.58
N LEU A 250 9.01 -5.03 8.56
CA LEU A 250 7.75 -4.33 8.36
C LEU A 250 8.01 -2.82 8.47
N SER A 251 8.42 -2.18 7.37
CA SER A 251 8.71 -0.75 7.27
C SER A 251 7.60 0.05 6.57
N LEU A 252 6.77 -0.63 5.77
CA LEU A 252 5.65 0.01 5.09
C LEU A 252 4.47 0.22 6.04
N PRO A 253 3.71 1.33 5.89
CA PRO A 253 2.56 1.60 6.74
C PRO A 253 1.50 0.49 6.68
N LEU A 254 1.05 0.02 7.84
CA LEU A 254 0.02 -1.02 7.95
C LEU A 254 -1.38 -0.56 7.59
N PHE A 255 -1.65 0.76 7.65
CA PHE A 255 -2.91 1.30 7.16
C PHE A 255 -3.04 1.25 5.63
N HIS A 256 -1.93 1.03 4.91
CA HIS A 256 -1.91 0.87 3.46
C HIS A 256 -1.87 -0.60 3.07
N VAL A 257 -2.61 -0.96 2.02
CA VAL A 257 -2.77 -2.36 1.57
C VAL A 257 -1.45 -3.09 1.31
N THR A 258 -0.38 -2.41 0.91
CA THR A 258 0.93 -3.04 0.67
C THR A 258 1.55 -3.53 1.97
N GLY A 259 1.64 -2.67 3.00
CA GLY A 259 2.15 -3.06 4.32
C GLY A 259 1.27 -4.10 5.00
N MET A 260 -0.05 -3.86 4.98
CA MET A 260 -1.05 -4.75 5.56
C MET A 260 -0.99 -6.15 4.94
N GLN A 261 -0.96 -6.24 3.62
CA GLN A 261 -1.15 -7.50 2.92
C GLN A 261 0.17 -8.24 2.70
N ILE A 262 1.15 -7.56 2.08
CA ILE A 262 2.38 -8.22 1.66
C ILE A 262 3.33 -8.46 2.84
N SER A 263 3.39 -7.52 3.79
CA SER A 263 4.24 -7.70 4.97
C SER A 263 3.50 -8.45 6.09
N MET A 264 2.35 -7.93 6.57
CA MET A 264 1.68 -8.47 7.76
C MET A 264 0.92 -9.77 7.48
N ASN A 265 -0.10 -9.73 6.61
CA ASN A 265 -0.99 -10.89 6.42
C ASN A 265 -0.28 -12.08 5.79
N THR A 266 0.65 -11.84 4.84
CA THR A 266 1.47 -12.90 4.24
C THR A 266 2.39 -13.56 5.29
N ALA A 267 3.01 -12.77 6.18
CA ALA A 267 3.88 -13.31 7.22
C ALA A 267 3.11 -14.14 8.25
N ILE A 268 1.94 -13.67 8.69
CA ILE A 268 1.08 -14.41 9.64
C ILE A 268 0.54 -15.69 9.00
N TYR A 269 0.14 -15.66 7.72
CA TYR A 269 -0.24 -16.86 6.97
C TYR A 269 0.88 -17.90 6.95
N ALA A 270 2.13 -17.46 6.75
CA ALA A 270 3.31 -18.32 6.68
C ALA A 270 3.83 -18.80 8.06
N GLY A 271 3.44 -18.16 9.16
CA GLY A 271 4.05 -18.36 10.48
C GLY A 271 5.44 -17.71 10.61
N ALA A 272 5.73 -16.67 9.85
CA ALA A 272 7.00 -15.93 9.84
C ALA A 272 7.10 -14.94 11.02
N THR A 273 8.29 -14.37 11.24
CA THR A 273 8.53 -13.33 12.27
C THR A 273 8.50 -11.95 11.63
N LEU A 274 7.79 -11.01 12.24
CA LEU A 274 7.73 -9.60 11.84
C LEU A 274 8.61 -8.73 12.74
N ILE A 275 9.54 -7.98 12.16
CA ILE A 275 10.27 -6.91 12.83
C ILE A 275 9.55 -5.62 12.52
N ILE A 276 8.92 -5.02 13.52
CA ILE A 276 8.05 -3.85 13.34
C ILE A 276 8.86 -2.57 13.47
N MET A 277 8.84 -1.77 12.41
CA MET A 277 9.35 -0.41 12.39
C MET A 277 8.16 0.57 12.40
N PRO A 278 8.05 1.47 13.38
CA PRO A 278 6.86 2.32 13.52
C PRO A 278 6.75 3.39 12.43
N ARG A 279 7.86 4.00 12.04
CA ARG A 279 7.99 4.96 10.93
C ARG A 279 9.30 4.69 10.20
N TRP A 280 9.37 5.13 8.95
CA TRP A 280 10.60 4.97 8.18
C TRP A 280 11.76 5.77 8.79
N ASP A 281 12.86 5.10 8.99
CA ASP A 281 14.17 5.64 9.36
C ASP A 281 15.22 4.71 8.78
N ARG A 282 16.10 5.24 7.92
CA ARG A 282 17.08 4.43 7.17
C ARG A 282 18.15 3.81 8.06
N ASP A 283 18.55 4.50 9.14
CA ASP A 283 19.55 3.99 10.08
C ASP A 283 18.96 2.91 10.98
N LEU A 284 17.74 3.12 11.46
CA LEU A 284 16.98 2.10 12.19
C LEU A 284 16.77 0.84 11.32
N ALA A 285 16.44 1.00 10.03
CA ALA A 285 16.31 -0.13 9.10
C ALA A 285 17.61 -0.94 9.02
N GLY A 286 18.76 -0.27 8.86
CA GLY A 286 20.08 -0.91 8.84
C GLY A 286 20.39 -1.68 10.13
N ARG A 287 20.13 -1.06 11.29
CA ARG A 287 20.33 -1.70 12.60
C ARG A 287 19.42 -2.90 12.80
N LEU A 288 18.13 -2.79 12.46
CA LEU A 288 17.16 -3.89 12.58
C LEU A 288 17.51 -5.07 11.65
N ILE A 289 17.91 -4.81 10.40
CA ILE A 289 18.37 -5.84 9.47
C ILE A 289 19.57 -6.58 10.05
N THR A 290 20.57 -5.84 10.54
CA THR A 290 21.78 -6.39 11.14
C THR A 290 21.49 -7.21 12.38
N LYS A 291 20.73 -6.63 13.34
CA LYS A 291 20.43 -7.22 14.66
C LYS A 291 19.61 -8.49 14.55
N HIS A 292 18.55 -8.47 13.73
CA HIS A 292 17.59 -9.55 13.65
C HIS A 292 17.79 -10.48 12.45
N LYS A 293 18.84 -10.26 11.66
CA LYS A 293 19.12 -11.07 10.45
C LYS A 293 17.91 -11.17 9.53
N VAL A 294 17.33 -10.02 9.21
CA VAL A 294 16.16 -9.92 8.33
C VAL A 294 16.43 -10.61 7.00
N THR A 295 15.49 -11.45 6.55
CA THR A 295 15.61 -12.21 5.31
C THR A 295 14.76 -11.66 4.17
N SER A 296 13.72 -10.91 4.49
CA SER A 296 12.77 -10.38 3.50
C SER A 296 12.38 -8.93 3.83
N TRP A 297 12.47 -8.08 2.83
CA TRP A 297 12.07 -6.68 2.96
C TRP A 297 11.24 -6.23 1.76
N THR A 298 10.01 -5.81 2.04
CA THR A 298 9.16 -5.12 1.07
C THR A 298 9.26 -3.63 1.29
N SER A 299 9.69 -2.89 0.27
CA SER A 299 9.96 -1.46 0.33
C SER A 299 9.25 -0.71 -0.81
N ILE A 300 9.41 0.60 -0.84
CA ILE A 300 9.09 1.44 -2.00
C ILE A 300 10.38 2.05 -2.55
N PRO A 301 10.43 2.49 -3.81
CA PRO A 301 11.64 3.05 -4.40
C PRO A 301 12.26 4.18 -3.59
N THR A 302 11.46 5.08 -3.01
CA THR A 302 11.96 6.18 -2.17
C THR A 302 12.71 5.69 -0.92
N MET A 303 12.20 4.66 -0.23
CA MET A 303 12.89 4.05 0.92
C MET A 303 14.20 3.38 0.48
N MET A 304 14.20 2.70 -0.67
CA MET A 304 15.40 2.05 -1.20
C MET A 304 16.46 3.07 -1.60
N ILE A 305 16.08 4.16 -2.25
CA ILE A 305 16.97 5.27 -2.61
C ILE A 305 17.59 5.85 -1.35
N ASP A 306 16.77 6.17 -0.35
CA ASP A 306 17.21 6.75 0.92
C ASP A 306 18.18 5.79 1.67
N PHE A 307 17.83 4.51 1.76
CA PHE A 307 18.66 3.48 2.38
C PHE A 307 20.01 3.31 1.69
N LEU A 308 20.00 3.15 0.36
CA LEU A 308 21.25 2.95 -0.40
C LEU A 308 22.10 4.22 -0.50
N SER A 309 21.53 5.41 -0.27
CA SER A 309 22.28 6.67 -0.20
C SER A 309 22.80 6.99 1.22
N ASN A 310 22.52 6.13 2.20
CA ASN A 310 22.96 6.34 3.57
C ASN A 310 24.49 6.34 3.67
N PRO A 311 25.13 7.38 4.21
CA PRO A 311 26.58 7.43 4.39
C PRO A 311 27.09 6.33 5.36
N ASN A 312 26.25 5.89 6.30
CA ASN A 312 26.58 4.86 7.28
C ASN A 312 26.27 3.43 6.79
N LEU A 313 25.87 3.25 5.53
CA LEU A 313 25.41 1.95 5.01
C LEU A 313 26.45 0.83 5.20
N ALA A 314 27.74 1.16 5.14
CA ALA A 314 28.82 0.19 5.34
C ALA A 314 28.92 -0.35 6.78
N GLU A 315 28.26 0.28 7.76
CA GLU A 315 28.23 -0.17 9.16
C GLU A 315 27.20 -1.29 9.39
N TYR A 316 26.30 -1.52 8.44
CA TYR A 316 25.20 -2.47 8.56
C TYR A 316 25.47 -3.77 7.80
N ASP A 317 25.30 -4.91 8.49
CA ASP A 317 25.34 -6.23 7.87
C ASP A 317 23.97 -6.57 7.25
N ILE A 318 23.86 -6.38 5.94
CA ILE A 318 22.65 -6.66 5.16
C ILE A 318 22.73 -7.99 4.41
N THR A 319 23.73 -8.82 4.65
CA THR A 319 23.97 -10.09 3.94
C THR A 319 22.91 -11.17 4.23
N SER A 320 22.15 -11.00 5.31
CA SER A 320 21.03 -11.89 5.66
C SER A 320 19.83 -11.75 4.72
N LEU A 321 19.71 -10.63 3.99
CA LEU A 321 18.62 -10.42 3.03
C LEU A 321 18.69 -11.48 1.92
N LYS A 322 17.55 -12.14 1.70
CA LYS A 322 17.35 -13.12 0.62
C LYS A 322 16.40 -12.60 -0.45
N ARG A 323 15.57 -11.62 -0.09
CA ARG A 323 14.57 -11.04 -0.97
C ARG A 323 14.32 -9.57 -0.66
N VAL A 324 14.31 -8.76 -1.72
CA VAL A 324 13.87 -7.37 -1.68
C VAL A 324 12.81 -7.17 -2.78
N SER A 325 11.65 -6.67 -2.40
CA SER A 325 10.53 -6.47 -3.32
C SER A 325 9.84 -5.14 -3.05
N GLY A 326 8.95 -4.76 -3.95
CA GLY A 326 8.10 -3.61 -3.71
C GLY A 326 7.32 -3.16 -4.93
N GLY A 327 6.74 -1.98 -4.83
CA GLY A 327 5.87 -1.43 -5.85
C GLY A 327 5.47 0.01 -5.53
N GLY A 328 4.35 0.43 -6.13
CA GLY A 328 3.81 1.77 -5.92
C GLY A 328 4.44 2.86 -6.81
N ALA A 329 5.64 2.64 -7.33
CA ALA A 329 6.33 3.39 -8.36
C ALA A 329 7.38 2.49 -9.04
N ALA A 330 7.84 2.85 -10.22
CA ALA A 330 8.93 2.14 -10.90
C ALA A 330 10.27 2.38 -10.16
N MET A 331 11.07 1.32 -10.03
CA MET A 331 12.42 1.42 -9.44
C MET A 331 13.39 2.02 -10.46
N PRO A 332 14.09 3.14 -10.14
CA PRO A 332 15.12 3.67 -11.03
C PRO A 332 16.22 2.62 -11.31
N ALA A 333 16.58 2.46 -12.59
CA ALA A 333 17.53 1.43 -13.03
C ALA A 333 18.89 1.52 -12.30
N ALA A 334 19.40 2.74 -12.06
CA ALA A 334 20.65 2.94 -11.34
C ALA A 334 20.60 2.46 -9.88
N ILE A 335 19.44 2.62 -9.23
CA ILE A 335 19.23 2.17 -7.84
C ILE A 335 19.08 0.65 -7.80
N ALA A 336 18.33 0.06 -8.74
CA ALA A 336 18.21 -1.38 -8.87
C ALA A 336 19.58 -2.03 -9.12
N GLN A 337 20.44 -1.42 -9.95
CA GLN A 337 21.79 -1.89 -10.21
C GLN A 337 22.66 -1.78 -8.95
N LYS A 338 22.62 -0.65 -8.23
CA LYS A 338 23.36 -0.48 -6.97
C LYS A 338 22.99 -1.54 -5.94
N LEU A 339 21.68 -1.85 -5.79
CA LEU A 339 21.22 -2.93 -4.91
C LEU A 339 21.82 -4.27 -5.34
N LEU A 340 21.79 -4.59 -6.64
CA LEU A 340 22.34 -5.82 -7.19
C LEU A 340 23.85 -5.95 -6.92
N ASP A 341 24.61 -4.88 -7.18
CA ASP A 341 26.06 -4.86 -6.99
C ASP A 341 26.48 -5.06 -5.53
N MET A 342 25.67 -4.52 -4.59
CA MET A 342 25.96 -4.59 -3.16
C MET A 342 25.52 -5.91 -2.51
N THR A 343 24.41 -6.50 -2.97
CA THR A 343 23.77 -7.63 -2.27
C THR A 343 23.64 -8.88 -3.12
N GLY A 344 23.84 -8.80 -4.43
CA GLY A 344 23.51 -9.86 -5.38
C GLY A 344 22.00 -10.04 -5.62
N LEU A 345 21.15 -9.22 -4.97
CA LEU A 345 19.71 -9.31 -5.07
C LEU A 345 19.15 -8.36 -6.14
N ARG A 346 18.19 -8.86 -6.89
CA ARG A 346 17.40 -8.04 -7.81
C ARG A 346 16.15 -7.54 -7.10
N TYR A 347 15.81 -6.27 -7.29
CA TYR A 347 14.55 -5.70 -6.80
C TYR A 347 13.37 -6.27 -7.58
N MET A 348 12.46 -6.94 -6.90
CA MET A 348 11.28 -7.56 -7.51
C MET A 348 10.12 -6.57 -7.48
N GLU A 349 9.83 -5.96 -8.63
CA GLU A 349 8.70 -5.05 -8.77
C GLU A 349 7.38 -5.81 -8.87
N GLY A 350 6.32 -5.21 -8.28
CA GLY A 350 4.95 -5.65 -8.39
C GLY A 350 4.00 -4.47 -8.50
N TYR A 351 2.77 -4.77 -8.91
CA TYR A 351 1.73 -3.78 -9.11
C TYR A 351 0.42 -4.22 -8.46
N GLY A 352 -0.28 -3.24 -7.92
CA GLY A 352 -1.61 -3.40 -7.36
C GLY A 352 -2.15 -2.08 -6.83
N LEU A 353 -3.38 -2.13 -6.39
CA LEU A 353 -4.20 -0.99 -6.01
C LEU A 353 -4.90 -1.27 -4.68
N SER A 354 -5.48 -0.24 -4.05
CA SER A 354 -6.38 -0.45 -2.92
C SER A 354 -7.58 -1.34 -3.33
N GLU A 355 -8.05 -1.17 -4.54
CA GLU A 355 -9.18 -1.89 -5.14
C GLU A 355 -8.85 -3.36 -5.49
N THR A 356 -7.57 -3.75 -5.49
CA THR A 356 -7.13 -5.14 -5.67
C THR A 356 -6.50 -5.72 -4.39
N ILE A 357 -6.72 -5.07 -3.26
CA ILE A 357 -6.10 -5.41 -1.96
C ILE A 357 -4.61 -5.74 -2.09
N ALA A 358 -3.86 -4.85 -2.67
CA ALA A 358 -2.45 -4.92 -3.08
C ALA A 358 -2.25 -5.67 -4.41
N THR A 359 -1.52 -6.78 -4.43
CA THR A 359 -0.89 -7.33 -5.64
C THR A 359 -1.89 -7.91 -6.65
N SER A 360 -1.77 -7.47 -7.89
CA SER A 360 -2.42 -8.07 -9.07
C SER A 360 -1.40 -8.57 -10.11
N HIS A 361 -0.23 -7.92 -10.17
CA HIS A 361 0.89 -8.32 -11.04
C HIS A 361 2.17 -8.37 -10.23
N SER A 362 3.05 -9.28 -10.57
CA SER A 362 4.38 -9.38 -9.97
C SER A 362 5.38 -9.99 -10.96
N ASN A 363 6.62 -9.55 -10.86
CA ASN A 363 7.69 -10.16 -11.65
C ASN A 363 7.94 -11.60 -11.19
N PRO A 364 8.11 -12.57 -12.12
CA PRO A 364 8.58 -13.90 -11.78
C PRO A 364 10.03 -13.87 -11.28
N VAL A 365 10.34 -14.62 -10.22
CA VAL A 365 11.68 -14.61 -9.61
C VAL A 365 12.79 -14.99 -10.62
N GLN A 366 12.49 -15.89 -11.54
CA GLN A 366 13.44 -16.39 -12.54
C GLN A 366 13.66 -15.43 -13.71
N ARG A 367 12.72 -14.49 -13.94
CA ARG A 367 12.76 -13.56 -15.07
C ARG A 367 12.24 -12.18 -14.67
N LEU A 368 13.06 -11.45 -13.97
CA LEU A 368 12.74 -10.08 -13.59
C LEU A 368 13.01 -9.12 -14.78
N LYS A 369 11.99 -8.35 -15.17
CA LYS A 369 12.14 -7.19 -16.04
C LYS A 369 12.15 -5.92 -15.18
N GLN A 370 13.08 -5.00 -15.45
CA GLN A 370 13.15 -3.72 -14.75
C GLN A 370 12.06 -2.76 -15.24
N GLN A 371 11.59 -1.87 -14.36
CA GLN A 371 10.55 -0.89 -14.66
C GLN A 371 9.28 -1.53 -15.24
N CYS A 372 8.99 -2.74 -14.79
CA CYS A 372 7.93 -3.60 -15.27
C CYS A 372 7.01 -3.98 -14.11
N LEU A 373 5.70 -3.88 -14.32
CA LEU A 373 4.70 -4.29 -13.34
C LEU A 373 4.73 -5.81 -13.06
N GLY A 374 5.33 -6.59 -13.98
CA GLY A 374 5.34 -8.03 -13.98
C GLY A 374 4.24 -8.64 -14.84
N ILE A 375 3.91 -9.88 -14.54
CA ILE A 375 2.81 -10.63 -15.16
C ILE A 375 1.65 -10.76 -14.18
N PRO A 376 0.40 -10.98 -14.66
CA PRO A 376 -0.74 -11.27 -13.78
C PRO A 376 -0.42 -12.47 -12.87
N ILE A 377 -0.73 -12.35 -11.57
CA ILE A 377 -0.52 -13.43 -10.60
C ILE A 377 -1.64 -14.48 -10.69
N PHE A 378 -1.65 -15.48 -9.80
CA PHE A 378 -2.63 -16.56 -9.78
C PHE A 378 -4.06 -16.07 -10.07
N GLY A 379 -4.76 -16.74 -11.02
CA GLY A 379 -6.17 -16.49 -11.32
C GLY A 379 -6.54 -15.09 -11.79
N VAL A 380 -5.58 -14.21 -11.99
CA VAL A 380 -5.82 -12.85 -12.51
C VAL A 380 -5.87 -12.88 -14.03
N ASP A 381 -6.95 -12.33 -14.59
CA ASP A 381 -7.07 -11.98 -16.01
C ASP A 381 -6.90 -10.46 -16.12
N SER A 382 -5.79 -10.02 -16.69
CA SER A 382 -5.52 -8.61 -16.92
C SER A 382 -5.36 -8.32 -18.40
N ARG A 383 -5.95 -7.21 -18.85
CA ARG A 383 -5.95 -6.80 -20.25
C ARG A 383 -5.64 -5.33 -20.40
N VAL A 384 -5.28 -4.93 -21.60
CA VAL A 384 -5.12 -3.53 -21.99
C VAL A 384 -6.20 -3.21 -23.00
N ILE A 385 -7.00 -2.18 -22.74
CA ILE A 385 -8.12 -1.78 -23.59
C ILE A 385 -8.00 -0.32 -24.03
N ASP A 386 -8.59 0.00 -25.16
CA ASP A 386 -8.84 1.38 -25.54
C ASP A 386 -9.87 2.00 -24.56
N PRO A 387 -9.55 3.12 -23.88
CA PRO A 387 -10.41 3.69 -22.85
C PRO A 387 -11.77 4.19 -23.34
N GLU A 388 -11.90 4.49 -24.64
CA GLU A 388 -13.11 5.06 -25.25
C GLU A 388 -14.00 3.96 -25.84
N THR A 389 -13.41 3.03 -26.59
CA THR A 389 -14.15 1.97 -27.29
C THR A 389 -14.28 0.68 -26.48
N HIS A 390 -13.51 0.54 -25.40
CA HIS A 390 -13.39 -0.65 -24.55
C HIS A 390 -12.94 -1.91 -25.31
N ARG A 391 -12.33 -1.75 -26.49
CA ARG A 391 -11.77 -2.88 -27.24
C ARG A 391 -10.41 -3.27 -26.67
N GLU A 392 -10.16 -4.56 -26.56
CA GLU A 392 -8.83 -5.06 -26.20
C GLU A 392 -7.81 -4.67 -27.28
N LEU A 393 -6.66 -4.15 -26.82
CA LEU A 393 -5.57 -3.72 -27.68
C LEU A 393 -4.53 -4.85 -27.86
N PRO A 394 -3.86 -4.91 -29.02
CA PRO A 394 -2.75 -5.83 -29.24
C PRO A 394 -1.56 -5.50 -28.33
N ALA A 395 -0.56 -6.40 -28.32
CA ALA A 395 0.69 -6.16 -27.59
C ALA A 395 1.37 -4.86 -28.06
N ASN A 396 2.06 -4.20 -27.13
CA ASN A 396 2.81 -2.95 -27.34
C ASN A 396 1.98 -1.70 -27.65
N GLU A 397 0.65 -1.79 -27.62
CA GLU A 397 -0.23 -0.62 -27.70
C GLU A 397 -0.64 -0.13 -26.30
N ILE A 398 -0.61 1.20 -26.10
CA ILE A 398 -0.94 1.84 -24.83
C ILE A 398 -2.45 2.00 -24.71
N GLY A 399 -3.00 1.50 -23.59
CA GLY A 399 -4.39 1.62 -23.21
C GLY A 399 -4.60 1.52 -21.72
N GLU A 400 -5.85 1.45 -21.27
CA GLU A 400 -6.19 1.27 -19.86
C GLU A 400 -5.99 -0.19 -19.42
N ILE A 401 -5.26 -0.40 -18.33
CA ILE A 401 -5.11 -1.72 -17.70
C ILE A 401 -6.39 -2.04 -16.93
N ILE A 402 -7.03 -3.16 -17.28
CA ILE A 402 -8.21 -3.66 -16.58
C ILE A 402 -7.91 -5.01 -15.93
N ILE A 403 -8.54 -5.28 -14.79
CA ILE A 403 -8.18 -6.40 -13.93
C ILE A 403 -9.43 -7.17 -13.51
N HIS A 404 -9.42 -8.48 -13.73
CA HIS A 404 -10.37 -9.42 -13.16
C HIS A 404 -9.61 -10.44 -12.32
N GLY A 405 -10.08 -10.71 -11.10
CA GLY A 405 -9.42 -11.67 -10.22
C GLY A 405 -10.11 -11.80 -8.87
N PRO A 406 -9.78 -12.86 -8.11
CA PRO A 406 -10.41 -13.13 -6.81
C PRO A 406 -10.14 -12.06 -5.74
N GLN A 407 -9.06 -11.30 -5.88
CA GLN A 407 -8.66 -10.23 -4.94
C GLN A 407 -9.30 -8.88 -5.24
N VAL A 408 -10.05 -8.74 -6.35
CA VAL A 408 -10.70 -7.48 -6.71
C VAL A 408 -11.82 -7.17 -5.73
N MET A 409 -11.93 -5.91 -5.32
CA MET A 409 -12.97 -5.44 -4.40
C MET A 409 -14.39 -5.76 -4.88
N VAL A 410 -15.32 -5.86 -3.96
CA VAL A 410 -16.75 -5.97 -4.26
C VAL A 410 -17.28 -4.68 -4.89
N GLY A 411 -16.83 -3.54 -4.38
CA GLY A 411 -17.22 -2.20 -4.82
C GLY A 411 -16.79 -1.15 -3.81
N TYR A 412 -17.24 0.08 -4.02
CA TYR A 412 -17.06 1.18 -3.07
C TYR A 412 -18.21 1.23 -2.06
N TRP A 413 -17.87 1.46 -0.80
CA TRP A 413 -18.84 1.56 0.29
C TRP A 413 -19.81 2.72 0.05
N ARG A 414 -21.13 2.45 0.17
CA ARG A 414 -22.22 3.42 0.00
C ARG A 414 -22.17 4.24 -1.30
N ASP A 415 -21.45 3.79 -2.34
CA ASP A 415 -21.33 4.49 -3.62
C ASP A 415 -21.54 3.51 -4.80
N GLU A 416 -22.80 3.16 -5.04
CA GLU A 416 -23.18 2.26 -6.15
C GLU A 416 -22.86 2.85 -7.52
N GLN A 417 -22.98 4.18 -7.68
CA GLN A 417 -22.68 4.83 -8.95
C GLN A 417 -21.19 4.67 -9.28
N LYS A 418 -20.30 5.01 -8.34
CA LYS A 418 -18.86 4.83 -8.55
C LYS A 418 -18.47 3.36 -8.68
N THR A 419 -19.17 2.48 -8.00
CA THR A 419 -18.97 1.04 -8.19
C THR A 419 -19.30 0.62 -9.62
N ARG A 420 -20.44 1.05 -10.18
CA ARG A 420 -20.79 0.77 -11.58
C ARG A 420 -19.76 1.35 -12.56
N GLU A 421 -19.35 2.59 -12.35
CA GLU A 421 -18.34 3.27 -13.19
C GLU A 421 -16.96 2.60 -13.14
N ALA A 422 -16.61 1.94 -12.03
CA ALA A 422 -15.33 1.29 -11.82
C ALA A 422 -15.20 -0.08 -12.51
N PHE A 423 -16.28 -0.61 -13.06
CA PHE A 423 -16.28 -1.93 -13.68
C PHE A 423 -16.84 -1.91 -15.10
N ILE A 424 -16.31 -2.82 -15.91
CA ILE A 424 -16.88 -3.15 -17.24
C ILE A 424 -17.04 -4.65 -17.38
N GLU A 425 -17.96 -5.06 -18.24
CA GLU A 425 -18.11 -6.46 -18.63
C GLU A 425 -17.42 -6.69 -19.98
N LEU A 426 -16.56 -7.69 -20.03
CA LEU A 426 -15.87 -8.12 -21.25
C LEU A 426 -15.78 -9.65 -21.25
N ASP A 427 -16.20 -10.29 -22.35
CA ASP A 427 -16.20 -11.75 -22.52
C ASP A 427 -16.90 -12.53 -21.36
N GLY A 428 -17.96 -11.96 -20.77
CA GLY A 428 -18.69 -12.55 -19.66
C GLY A 428 -18.01 -12.50 -18.30
N LYS A 429 -16.97 -11.65 -18.17
CA LYS A 429 -16.27 -11.38 -16.91
C LYS A 429 -16.38 -9.90 -16.55
N LYS A 430 -16.46 -9.63 -15.25
CA LYS A 430 -16.45 -8.28 -14.68
C LYS A 430 -15.00 -7.85 -14.42
N PHE A 431 -14.52 -6.83 -15.11
CA PHE A 431 -13.19 -6.26 -14.95
C PHE A 431 -13.25 -4.94 -14.21
N PHE A 432 -12.36 -4.76 -13.24
CA PHE A 432 -12.10 -3.49 -12.61
C PHE A 432 -11.27 -2.60 -13.53
N ARG A 433 -11.66 -1.35 -13.70
CA ARG A 433 -10.97 -0.30 -14.45
C ARG A 433 -9.97 0.38 -13.53
N SER A 434 -8.68 0.16 -13.75
CA SER A 434 -7.63 0.69 -12.88
C SER A 434 -7.45 2.21 -13.00
N GLY A 435 -7.83 2.79 -14.14
CA GLY A 435 -7.50 4.16 -14.50
C GLY A 435 -6.01 4.36 -14.76
N ASP A 436 -5.23 3.28 -14.77
CA ASP A 436 -3.80 3.29 -15.11
C ASP A 436 -3.63 2.92 -16.58
N LEU A 437 -2.83 3.71 -17.27
CA LEU A 437 -2.44 3.46 -18.64
C LEU A 437 -1.14 2.68 -18.68
N GLY A 438 -1.08 1.74 -19.59
CA GLY A 438 0.08 0.91 -19.81
C GLY A 438 -0.05 0.09 -21.08
N TYR A 439 0.89 -0.78 -21.29
CA TYR A 439 0.86 -1.74 -22.38
C TYR A 439 1.33 -3.10 -21.90
N ARG A 440 1.02 -4.11 -22.66
CA ARG A 440 1.49 -5.47 -22.50
C ARG A 440 2.44 -5.79 -23.65
N ASP A 441 3.61 -6.35 -23.35
CA ASP A 441 4.52 -6.80 -24.40
C ASP A 441 4.11 -8.18 -24.98
N ASP A 442 4.84 -8.65 -26.01
CA ASP A 442 4.56 -9.92 -26.68
C ASP A 442 4.75 -11.15 -25.77
N GLU A 443 5.46 -10.99 -24.66
CA GLU A 443 5.67 -12.04 -23.64
C GLU A 443 4.64 -12.00 -22.51
N GLY A 444 3.70 -11.04 -22.54
CA GLY A 444 2.65 -10.89 -21.54
C GLY A 444 3.08 -10.16 -20.27
N PHE A 445 4.18 -9.43 -20.27
CA PHE A 445 4.58 -8.52 -19.20
C PHE A 445 3.93 -7.17 -19.35
N PHE A 446 3.46 -6.59 -18.25
CA PHE A 446 2.78 -5.31 -18.23
C PHE A 446 3.73 -4.19 -17.82
N PHE A 447 3.57 -3.04 -18.45
CA PHE A 447 4.35 -1.83 -18.21
C PHE A 447 3.40 -0.66 -17.94
N PHE A 448 3.70 0.12 -16.90
CA PHE A 448 2.96 1.33 -16.58
C PHE A 448 3.45 2.49 -17.44
N THR A 449 2.54 3.30 -17.95
CA THR A 449 2.87 4.53 -18.69
C THR A 449 2.46 5.75 -17.89
N ASP A 450 1.18 5.89 -17.53
CA ASP A 450 0.67 7.04 -16.76
C ASP A 450 -0.71 6.75 -16.16
N ARG A 451 -1.30 7.74 -15.52
CA ARG A 451 -2.70 7.74 -15.09
C ARG A 451 -3.59 8.37 -16.16
N LEU A 452 -4.70 7.72 -16.50
CA LEU A 452 -5.66 8.22 -17.52
C LEU A 452 -6.08 9.68 -17.25
N LYS A 453 -6.24 10.05 -15.97
CA LYS A 453 -6.65 11.40 -15.55
C LYS A 453 -5.53 12.45 -15.53
N ARG A 454 -4.28 12.03 -15.76
CA ARG A 454 -3.15 12.96 -15.89
C ARG A 454 -2.90 13.37 -17.34
N MET A 455 -3.53 12.68 -18.30
CA MET A 455 -3.35 12.98 -19.71
C MET A 455 -3.60 14.46 -20.01
N ILE A 456 -2.64 15.09 -20.67
CA ILE A 456 -2.73 16.48 -21.13
C ILE A 456 -3.12 16.44 -22.59
N ASN A 457 -4.19 17.17 -22.95
CA ASN A 457 -4.62 17.27 -24.35
C ASN A 457 -4.03 18.55 -25.00
N ALA A 458 -2.79 18.44 -25.45
CA ALA A 458 -2.10 19.58 -26.08
C ALA A 458 -2.49 19.69 -27.57
N SER A 459 -3.52 20.49 -27.91
CA SER A 459 -4.04 20.68 -29.28
C SER A 459 -4.42 19.38 -30.00
N GLY A 460 -5.09 18.46 -29.29
CA GLY A 460 -5.48 17.14 -29.81
C GLY A 460 -4.39 16.07 -29.70
N TYR A 461 -3.15 16.42 -29.34
CA TYR A 461 -2.11 15.45 -29.03
C TYR A 461 -2.19 15.02 -27.58
N LYS A 462 -2.27 13.71 -27.34
CA LYS A 462 -2.24 13.13 -26.00
C LYS A 462 -0.80 13.14 -25.46
N VAL A 463 -0.55 13.89 -24.41
CA VAL A 463 0.74 13.93 -23.71
C VAL A 463 0.61 13.22 -22.35
N TRP A 464 1.52 12.31 -22.10
CA TRP A 464 1.59 11.56 -20.86
C TRP A 464 2.61 12.20 -19.92
N PRO A 465 2.19 12.81 -18.80
CA PRO A 465 3.08 13.46 -17.85
C PRO A 465 4.25 12.60 -17.41
N ALA A 466 4.03 11.33 -17.11
CA ALA A 466 5.09 10.44 -16.64
C ALA A 466 6.18 10.21 -17.72
N GLU A 467 5.82 10.19 -18.99
CA GLU A 467 6.81 10.11 -20.09
C GLU A 467 7.70 11.36 -20.14
N VAL A 468 7.08 12.53 -19.99
CA VAL A 468 7.81 13.81 -19.96
C VAL A 468 8.67 13.89 -18.69
N GLU A 469 8.14 13.50 -17.52
CA GLU A 469 8.89 13.42 -16.27
C GLU A 469 10.13 12.54 -16.40
N ALA A 470 9.98 11.33 -16.97
CA ALA A 470 11.11 10.41 -17.19
C ALA A 470 12.21 11.01 -18.07
N MET A 471 11.86 11.84 -19.05
CA MET A 471 12.84 12.56 -19.86
C MET A 471 13.48 13.71 -19.09
N MET A 472 12.69 14.49 -18.33
CA MET A 472 13.18 15.60 -17.51
C MET A 472 14.17 15.14 -16.45
N TYR A 473 13.96 13.97 -15.82
CA TYR A 473 14.89 13.38 -14.85
C TYR A 473 16.28 13.03 -15.42
N LYS A 474 16.46 12.99 -16.73
CA LYS A 474 17.78 12.80 -17.36
C LYS A 474 18.66 14.06 -17.30
N HIS A 475 18.06 15.22 -17.01
CA HIS A 475 18.81 16.46 -16.87
C HIS A 475 19.59 16.49 -15.55
N SER A 476 20.89 16.79 -15.62
CA SER A 476 21.82 16.71 -14.48
C SER A 476 21.47 17.63 -13.32
N GLU A 477 20.76 18.73 -13.57
CA GLU A 477 20.44 19.77 -12.57
C GLU A 477 19.02 19.63 -11.98
N ILE A 478 18.22 18.65 -12.41
CA ILE A 478 16.89 18.38 -11.86
C ILE A 478 17.01 17.37 -10.69
N GLN A 479 16.45 17.74 -9.56
CA GLN A 479 16.28 16.86 -8.41
C GLN A 479 14.93 16.13 -8.45
N GLU A 480 13.84 16.89 -8.64
CA GLU A 480 12.48 16.36 -8.78
C GLU A 480 11.71 17.13 -9.85
N CYS A 481 10.75 16.45 -10.47
CA CYS A 481 9.91 17.05 -11.50
C CYS A 481 8.50 16.45 -11.44
N CYS A 482 7.50 17.30 -11.55
CA CYS A 482 6.11 16.91 -11.77
C CYS A 482 5.54 17.66 -12.96
N ILE A 483 4.94 16.94 -13.91
CA ILE A 483 4.31 17.52 -15.09
C ILE A 483 2.81 17.62 -14.85
N ILE A 484 2.26 18.79 -15.13
CA ILE A 484 0.83 19.11 -15.03
C ILE A 484 0.34 19.82 -16.30
N ALA A 485 -0.98 19.85 -16.50
CA ALA A 485 -1.60 20.69 -17.52
C ALA A 485 -1.67 22.14 -17.03
N THR A 486 -1.44 23.08 -17.93
CA THR A 486 -1.80 24.49 -17.75
C THR A 486 -2.63 24.98 -18.93
N GLN A 487 -3.43 26.03 -18.73
CA GLN A 487 -4.25 26.59 -19.80
C GLN A 487 -3.37 27.34 -20.84
N ASP A 488 -3.75 27.24 -22.10
CA ASP A 488 -3.14 27.94 -23.22
C ASP A 488 -4.26 28.43 -24.13
N ASP A 489 -4.34 29.73 -24.36
CA ASP A 489 -5.43 30.37 -25.11
C ASP A 489 -5.59 29.83 -26.55
N TYR A 490 -4.52 29.33 -27.15
CA TYR A 490 -4.52 28.78 -28.49
C TYR A 490 -4.71 27.25 -28.52
N ARG A 491 -4.19 26.53 -27.49
CA ARG A 491 -4.12 25.06 -27.48
C ARG A 491 -5.13 24.40 -26.54
N GLY A 492 -5.85 25.17 -25.77
CA GLY A 492 -6.70 24.69 -24.68
C GLY A 492 -5.85 24.29 -23.49
N GLU A 493 -5.11 23.18 -23.57
CA GLU A 493 -4.13 22.75 -22.56
C GLU A 493 -2.72 22.67 -23.14
N THR A 494 -1.72 22.93 -22.30
CA THR A 494 -0.30 22.71 -22.62
C THR A 494 0.47 22.14 -21.43
N VAL A 495 1.70 21.71 -21.68
CA VAL A 495 2.55 21.05 -20.70
C VAL A 495 3.27 22.06 -19.83
N LYS A 496 3.09 21.95 -18.50
CA LYS A 496 3.85 22.70 -17.49
C LYS A 496 4.71 21.76 -16.66
N ALA A 497 5.99 22.13 -16.47
CA ALA A 497 6.91 21.43 -15.58
C ALA A 497 7.03 22.18 -14.24
N VAL A 498 6.75 21.52 -13.12
CA VAL A 498 7.06 21.98 -11.76
C VAL A 498 8.31 21.26 -11.32
N VAL A 499 9.39 21.99 -11.06
CA VAL A 499 10.75 21.45 -10.94
C VAL A 499 11.39 21.84 -9.61
N VAL A 500 11.98 20.86 -8.92
CA VAL A 500 12.93 21.07 -7.81
C VAL A 500 14.35 20.97 -8.39
N LYS A 501 15.14 22.01 -8.19
CA LYS A 501 16.54 22.04 -8.64
C LYS A 501 17.44 21.27 -7.67
N LYS A 502 18.52 20.69 -8.19
CA LYS A 502 19.60 20.20 -7.30
C LYS A 502 20.29 21.36 -6.58
N PRO A 503 20.84 21.13 -5.39
CA PRO A 503 21.60 22.15 -4.67
C PRO A 503 22.70 22.74 -5.52
N GLY A 504 22.76 24.09 -5.59
CA GLY A 504 23.74 24.82 -6.39
C GLY A 504 23.40 25.00 -7.87
N SER A 505 22.28 24.49 -8.35
CA SER A 505 21.81 24.68 -9.74
C SER A 505 21.28 26.10 -9.96
N ASN A 506 21.70 26.72 -11.07
CA ASN A 506 21.21 28.03 -11.53
C ASN A 506 20.43 27.94 -12.85
N ILE A 507 19.99 26.74 -13.26
CA ILE A 507 19.28 26.55 -14.52
C ILE A 507 18.04 27.45 -14.60
N SER A 508 17.85 28.08 -15.76
CA SER A 508 16.64 28.86 -16.08
C SER A 508 15.57 27.98 -16.73
N GLY A 509 14.32 28.43 -16.67
CA GLY A 509 13.21 27.76 -17.35
C GLY A 509 13.42 27.70 -18.87
N GLU A 510 13.97 28.76 -19.45
CA GLU A 510 14.27 28.85 -20.88
C GLU A 510 15.31 27.80 -21.30
N SER A 511 16.43 27.73 -20.57
CA SER A 511 17.49 26.74 -20.84
C SER A 511 16.96 25.30 -20.70
N LEU A 512 16.10 25.06 -19.71
CA LEU A 512 15.50 23.74 -19.53
C LEU A 512 14.53 23.37 -20.66
N MET A 513 13.74 24.33 -21.14
CA MET A 513 12.86 24.12 -22.29
C MET A 513 13.65 23.91 -23.59
N GLU A 514 14.74 24.61 -23.79
CA GLU A 514 15.63 24.41 -24.94
C GLU A 514 16.25 23.02 -24.92
N TRP A 515 16.76 22.59 -23.79
CA TRP A 515 17.26 21.23 -23.63
C TRP A 515 16.15 20.19 -23.89
N ALA A 516 14.95 20.37 -23.35
CA ALA A 516 13.84 19.45 -23.55
C ALA A 516 13.45 19.32 -25.03
N ARG A 517 13.56 20.37 -25.83
CA ARG A 517 13.33 20.34 -27.29
C ARG A 517 14.29 19.39 -28.03
N THR A 518 15.46 19.14 -27.47
CA THR A 518 16.43 18.19 -28.07
C THR A 518 16.15 16.75 -27.68
N GLN A 519 15.31 16.53 -26.65
CA GLN A 519 15.08 15.21 -26.06
C GLN A 519 13.74 14.59 -26.40
N MET A 520 12.74 15.38 -26.80
CA MET A 520 11.39 14.90 -27.04
C MET A 520 10.66 15.65 -28.15
N ALA A 521 9.58 15.04 -28.62
CA ALA A 521 8.74 15.65 -29.68
C ALA A 521 8.15 17.00 -29.24
N ALA A 522 8.03 17.96 -30.15
CA ALA A 522 7.68 19.34 -29.85
C ALA A 522 6.36 19.54 -29.08
N TYR A 523 5.38 18.65 -29.24
CA TYR A 523 4.11 18.70 -28.54
C TYR A 523 4.21 18.24 -27.07
N LYS A 524 5.26 17.48 -26.68
CA LYS A 524 5.55 17.00 -25.33
C LYS A 524 6.40 17.98 -24.53
N VAL A 525 7.10 18.90 -25.19
CA VAL A 525 8.02 19.85 -24.54
C VAL A 525 7.24 20.76 -23.61
N PRO A 526 7.62 20.86 -22.31
CA PRO A 526 7.04 21.86 -21.41
C PRO A 526 7.17 23.27 -21.98
N ARG A 527 6.08 24.02 -21.98
CA ARG A 527 6.06 25.43 -22.42
C ARG A 527 6.08 26.41 -21.26
N VAL A 528 5.78 25.89 -20.07
CA VAL A 528 5.87 26.65 -18.82
C VAL A 528 6.72 25.83 -17.86
N VAL A 529 7.67 26.49 -17.20
CA VAL A 529 8.51 25.90 -16.15
C VAL A 529 8.36 26.75 -14.90
N SER A 530 8.00 26.12 -13.79
CA SER A 530 7.98 26.73 -12.45
C SER A 530 8.99 26.00 -11.57
N PHE A 531 9.77 26.76 -10.78
CA PHE A 531 10.69 26.20 -9.81
C PHE A 531 10.08 26.32 -8.40
N VAL A 532 10.22 25.25 -7.61
CA VAL A 532 9.75 25.15 -6.23
C VAL A 532 10.85 24.54 -5.37
N ASP A 533 10.79 24.78 -4.06
CA ASP A 533 11.77 24.21 -3.12
C ASP A 533 11.51 22.73 -2.89
N GLU A 534 10.23 22.30 -2.88
CA GLU A 534 9.83 20.91 -2.73
C GLU A 534 8.51 20.61 -3.46
N LEU A 535 8.29 19.35 -3.84
CA LEU A 535 7.01 18.89 -4.36
C LEU A 535 6.14 18.35 -3.21
N PRO A 536 4.82 18.60 -3.21
CA PRO A 536 3.92 18.02 -2.22
C PRO A 536 3.89 16.49 -2.36
N LYS A 537 4.05 15.78 -1.24
CA LYS A 537 4.09 14.32 -1.19
C LYS A 537 3.06 13.75 -0.21
N SER A 538 2.51 12.62 -0.56
CA SER A 538 1.65 11.83 0.33
C SER A 538 2.47 11.17 1.44
N ALA A 539 1.79 10.64 2.47
CA ALA A 539 2.40 9.82 3.52
C ALA A 539 3.21 8.61 3.01
N THR A 540 2.92 8.15 1.79
CA THR A 540 3.64 7.07 1.12
C THR A 540 4.76 7.57 0.19
N GLY A 541 5.14 8.86 0.27
CA GLY A 541 6.21 9.48 -0.53
C GLY A 541 5.86 9.71 -2.00
N LYS A 542 4.60 9.54 -2.42
CA LYS A 542 4.17 9.82 -3.80
C LYS A 542 3.88 11.30 -4.00
N VAL A 543 4.35 11.88 -5.10
CA VAL A 543 4.04 13.27 -5.47
C VAL A 543 2.53 13.44 -5.64
N MET A 544 1.97 14.43 -4.95
CA MET A 544 0.56 14.79 -5.01
C MET A 544 0.28 15.72 -6.21
N TRP A 545 0.50 15.19 -7.41
CA TRP A 545 0.36 15.93 -8.67
C TRP A 545 -0.99 16.67 -8.79
N ARG A 546 -2.06 16.12 -8.19
CA ARG A 546 -3.38 16.74 -8.23
C ARG A 546 -3.41 18.05 -7.47
N GLN A 547 -2.79 18.12 -6.30
CA GLN A 547 -2.68 19.36 -5.54
C GLN A 547 -2.01 20.46 -6.36
N LEU A 548 -0.96 20.11 -7.12
CA LEU A 548 -0.30 21.02 -8.06
C LEU A 548 -1.24 21.41 -9.22
N GLN A 549 -1.98 20.43 -9.77
CA GLN A 549 -2.93 20.67 -10.85
C GLN A 549 -4.11 21.56 -10.43
N GLU A 550 -4.64 21.37 -9.22
CA GLU A 550 -5.73 22.17 -8.66
C GLU A 550 -5.26 23.58 -8.33
N ALA A 551 -4.07 23.73 -7.76
CA ALA A 551 -3.45 25.04 -7.53
C ALA A 551 -3.24 25.80 -8.86
N GLU A 552 -2.82 25.12 -9.90
CA GLU A 552 -2.65 25.72 -11.24
C GLU A 552 -3.97 26.17 -11.85
N ARG A 553 -5.04 25.40 -11.69
CA ARG A 553 -6.38 25.78 -12.20
C ARG A 553 -7.03 26.94 -11.44
N ALA A 554 -6.57 27.24 -10.24
CA ALA A 554 -7.06 28.35 -9.42
C ALA A 554 -6.39 29.69 -9.77
N LEU A 555 -5.33 29.68 -10.57
CA LEU A 555 -4.64 30.87 -11.09
C LEU A 555 -5.34 31.40 -12.36
#